data_c797f0a98f4d34c66ecc6837e42239ca
#
_entry.id   c797f0a98f4d34c66ecc6837e42239ca
#
_cell.length_a   1.000
_cell.length_b   1.000
_cell.length_c   1.000
_cell.angle_alpha   90.00
_cell.angle_beta   90.00
_cell.angle_gamma   90.00
#
_symmetry.space_group_name_H-M   'P 1'
#
loop_
_entity.id
_entity.type
_entity.pdbx_description
1 polymer ?
#
loop_
_entity_poly.entity_id
_entity_poly.type
_entity_poly.pdbx_seq_one_letter_code
_entity_poly.pdbx_strand_id
1 'polypeptide(L)'
;MAAPLLHTRLPGDAAASAVAVKTLGASRTGKTVRFGGTVTEVLLKYRKGETNDFELLKNQLSDPEIKDDQIINWLLEFRSSIVYLTKDFEQLINILLRLRWLNRSQTVVEEYLAFLGNLVSAQTVFLRPCLSMIASHFVPPRVVTKEGDIDVSDSDDEDDNLPANFDTCHRALQIIARYVPSTPWFLMPILVEKFPFVRKSERTLECYVHNLLRISVYFPTLRHEILELVIEKLLKLDVNASRQDIEDAEETATQTSSGTDATEGLFNMDEDEETDRETKADPGMLDQMVHPVAERLDILLSLLLSYIKDVCYVDGKLDNNKTKDLYRDLITIFDKLLLPTHASCHVQFFMFYLCSFKLGFAEAFLEHLWKKLQDPNNPAIIRQAAANYIGSFLARAKFVPLITVKSCLDLLVKWLHVYLNNQDSGTKAFCDVALHGPFYSACQAVFYTFVFRHRQLLSGNLKEGLRYLQSLNFERIVMSQLNPLKICLPSVVNFFAAITNKYQLVFCYTLIERNNRQMLPVIRNTAGGDSVQTCTNPLDTFFPFDPCVLKRSKKFIDPLYQVWEDMSAEELQEFKKPIKKEVVEDEEDDFLKGEAGITPSSFDVHFRSPSSSVGSPPVLYLPDQSPMITTICD
;
A
#
# COMPACT_ATOMS: atom_id res chain seq x y z
N MET A 1 -16.36 -10.62 7.63
CA MET A 1 -15.28 -11.25 8.43
C MET A 1 -14.37 -11.97 7.47
N ALA A 2 -13.18 -11.42 7.21
CA ALA A 2 -12.20 -12.09 6.35
C ALA A 2 -11.73 -13.37 7.02
N ALA A 3 -11.86 -14.49 6.33
CA ALA A 3 -11.32 -15.78 6.79
C ALA A 3 -9.78 -15.68 6.87
N PRO A 4 -9.14 -16.31 7.87
CA PRO A 4 -7.68 -16.24 8.00
C PRO A 4 -6.98 -16.85 6.80
N LEU A 5 -6.02 -16.12 6.25
CA LEU A 5 -5.24 -16.45 5.06
C LEU A 5 -4.42 -17.77 5.16
N LEU A 6 -4.22 -18.32 6.36
CA LEU A 6 -3.22 -19.36 6.62
C LEU A 6 -3.75 -20.64 7.27
N HIS A 7 -5.06 -20.85 7.42
CA HIS A 7 -5.57 -22.10 7.96
C HIS A 7 -5.73 -23.20 6.90
N THR A 8 -4.62 -23.66 6.32
CA THR A 8 -4.54 -25.00 5.75
C THR A 8 -3.56 -25.82 6.59
N ARG A 9 -4.10 -26.71 7.43
CA ARG A 9 -3.34 -27.81 8.04
C ARG A 9 -2.61 -28.56 6.93
N LEU A 10 -1.30 -28.66 7.03
CA LEU A 10 -0.53 -29.62 6.28
C LEU A 10 -1.06 -31.01 6.64
N PRO A 11 -1.40 -31.88 5.69
CA PRO A 11 -1.67 -33.27 6.01
C PRO A 11 -0.37 -33.91 6.47
N GLY A 12 -0.35 -34.34 7.72
CA GLY A 12 0.70 -35.23 8.22
C GLY A 12 0.68 -36.55 7.44
N ASP A 13 1.86 -37.12 7.30
CA ASP A 13 2.12 -38.42 6.70
C ASP A 13 1.09 -39.42 7.13
N ALA A 14 0.19 -39.83 6.20
CA ALA A 14 -0.64 -40.98 6.34
C ALA A 14 -0.15 -42.06 5.37
N ALA A 15 0.26 -43.17 5.97
CA ALA A 15 0.78 -44.35 5.35
C ALA A 15 -0.04 -44.83 4.16
N ALA A 16 0.64 -45.27 3.14
CA ALA A 16 0.14 -46.01 2.00
C ALA A 16 -0.68 -47.24 2.45
N SER A 17 -1.99 -47.17 2.24
CA SER A 17 -2.86 -48.34 2.31
C SER A 17 -3.33 -48.69 0.91
N ALA A 18 -2.90 -49.82 0.43
CA ALA A 18 -3.31 -50.41 -0.83
C ALA A 18 -4.80 -50.70 -0.80
N VAL A 19 -5.60 -50.06 -1.65
CA VAL A 19 -7.01 -50.36 -1.86
C VAL A 19 -7.16 -51.16 -3.16
N ALA A 20 -7.67 -52.33 -3.00
CA ALA A 20 -8.00 -53.30 -4.05
C ALA A 20 -9.00 -52.70 -5.05
N VAL A 21 -8.68 -52.88 -6.32
CA VAL A 21 -9.55 -52.61 -7.47
C VAL A 21 -10.76 -53.56 -7.42
N LYS A 22 -11.95 -53.03 -7.13
CA LYS A 22 -13.20 -53.69 -7.43
C LYS A 22 -13.70 -53.28 -8.82
N THR A 23 -13.64 -54.21 -9.73
CA THR A 23 -14.33 -54.16 -11.02
C THR A 23 -15.83 -54.02 -10.79
N LEU A 24 -16.44 -52.94 -11.26
CA LEU A 24 -17.88 -52.77 -11.40
C LEU A 24 -18.25 -52.72 -12.87
N GLY A 25 -19.22 -53.56 -13.19
CA GLY A 25 -19.67 -53.96 -14.50
C GLY A 25 -20.29 -52.84 -15.34
N ALA A 26 -20.28 -53.15 -16.59
CA ALA A 26 -20.79 -52.45 -17.75
C ALA A 26 -22.23 -51.93 -17.62
N SER A 27 -22.46 -50.66 -18.06
CA SER A 27 -23.75 -50.26 -18.63
C SER A 27 -23.65 -49.06 -19.56
N ARG A 28 -24.12 -49.25 -20.77
CA ARG A 28 -24.64 -48.35 -21.81
C ARG A 28 -23.66 -47.52 -22.64
N THR A 29 -23.46 -48.07 -23.81
CA THR A 29 -22.80 -47.59 -25.00
C THR A 29 -23.46 -46.35 -25.60
N GLY A 30 -22.84 -45.18 -25.39
CA GLY A 30 -22.90 -44.13 -26.38
C GLY A 30 -21.83 -44.44 -27.45
N LYS A 31 -22.15 -44.30 -28.72
CA LYS A 31 -21.20 -44.49 -29.83
C LYS A 31 -20.07 -43.48 -29.72
N THR A 32 -19.02 -43.79 -29.01
CA THR A 32 -17.73 -43.11 -29.09
C THR A 32 -17.04 -43.60 -30.35
N VAL A 33 -16.75 -42.71 -31.28
CA VAL A 33 -15.86 -43.00 -32.39
C VAL A 33 -14.48 -43.24 -31.77
N ARG A 34 -14.13 -44.51 -31.55
CA ARG A 34 -12.79 -44.90 -31.11
C ARG A 34 -11.84 -44.78 -32.30
N PHE A 35 -10.73 -44.08 -32.11
CA PHE A 35 -9.57 -44.26 -33.00
C PHE A 35 -9.19 -45.72 -33.04
N GLY A 36 -8.76 -46.17 -34.18
CA GLY A 36 -8.24 -47.53 -34.34
C GLY A 36 -6.81 -47.69 -33.83
N GLY A 37 -6.47 -47.13 -32.63
CA GLY A 37 -5.15 -47.23 -32.07
C GLY A 37 -4.95 -46.44 -30.77
N THR A 38 -3.76 -46.51 -30.18
CA THR A 38 -3.36 -45.78 -28.98
C THR A 38 -2.91 -44.33 -29.33
N VAL A 39 -2.92 -43.40 -28.36
CA VAL A 39 -2.39 -42.06 -28.54
C VAL A 39 -0.95 -42.09 -29.10
N THR A 40 -0.13 -43.03 -28.62
CA THR A 40 1.25 -43.22 -29.13
C THR A 40 1.28 -43.47 -30.64
N GLU A 41 0.38 -44.32 -31.15
CA GLU A 41 0.29 -44.62 -32.59
C GLU A 41 -0.11 -43.37 -33.39
N VAL A 42 -1.07 -42.59 -32.90
CA VAL A 42 -1.53 -41.35 -33.52
C VAL A 42 -0.37 -40.34 -33.62
N LEU A 43 0.41 -40.19 -32.52
CA LEU A 43 1.57 -39.31 -32.48
C LEU A 43 2.69 -39.75 -33.47
N LEU A 44 2.93 -41.06 -33.56
CA LEU A 44 3.91 -41.66 -34.49
C LEU A 44 3.47 -41.53 -35.96
N LYS A 45 2.17 -41.71 -36.26
CA LYS A 45 1.60 -41.48 -37.61
C LYS A 45 1.73 -40.01 -38.00
N TYR A 46 1.40 -39.09 -37.09
CA TYR A 46 1.54 -37.66 -37.38
C TYR A 46 2.98 -37.29 -37.75
N ARG A 47 4.00 -37.85 -37.07
CA ARG A 47 5.42 -37.66 -37.45
C ARG A 47 5.76 -38.22 -38.82
N LYS A 48 4.99 -39.20 -39.32
CA LYS A 48 5.14 -39.75 -40.67
C LYS A 48 4.37 -38.96 -41.75
N GLY A 49 3.62 -37.90 -41.34
CA GLY A 49 2.83 -37.06 -42.24
C GLY A 49 1.35 -37.43 -42.36
N GLU A 50 0.88 -38.44 -41.59
CA GLU A 50 -0.55 -38.80 -41.54
C GLU A 50 -1.27 -37.92 -40.49
N THR A 51 -2.01 -36.92 -40.95
CA THR A 51 -2.60 -35.91 -40.06
C THR A 51 -4.04 -36.17 -39.60
N ASN A 52 -4.78 -37.08 -40.28
CA ASN A 52 -6.20 -37.26 -40.09
C ASN A 52 -6.58 -37.67 -38.65
N ASP A 53 -5.90 -38.68 -38.11
CA ASP A 53 -6.18 -39.18 -36.74
C ASP A 53 -5.81 -38.12 -35.67
N PHE A 54 -4.76 -37.33 -35.96
CA PHE A 54 -4.32 -36.24 -35.07
C PHE A 54 -5.33 -35.09 -35.02
N GLU A 55 -5.89 -34.68 -36.17
CA GLU A 55 -6.93 -33.66 -36.21
C GLU A 55 -8.22 -34.12 -35.53
N LEU A 56 -8.60 -35.40 -35.71
CA LEU A 56 -9.74 -35.97 -34.99
C LEU A 56 -9.51 -35.95 -33.45
N LEU A 57 -8.31 -36.28 -32.98
CA LEU A 57 -7.92 -36.20 -31.58
C LEU A 57 -8.06 -34.79 -31.02
N LYS A 58 -7.52 -33.77 -31.74
CA LYS A 58 -7.64 -32.38 -31.37
C LYS A 58 -9.08 -31.92 -31.27
N ASN A 59 -9.92 -32.29 -32.25
CA ASN A 59 -11.34 -31.94 -32.26
C ASN A 59 -12.09 -32.55 -31.05
N GLN A 60 -11.81 -33.81 -30.69
CA GLN A 60 -12.44 -34.46 -29.54
C GLN A 60 -12.02 -33.84 -28.21
N LEU A 61 -10.77 -33.47 -28.07
CA LEU A 61 -10.27 -32.78 -26.86
C LEU A 61 -10.77 -31.33 -26.76
N SER A 62 -11.13 -30.71 -27.87
CA SER A 62 -11.67 -29.35 -27.92
C SER A 62 -13.19 -29.30 -27.72
N ASP A 63 -13.85 -30.44 -27.64
CA ASP A 63 -15.30 -30.54 -27.44
C ASP A 63 -15.67 -30.01 -26.04
N PRO A 64 -16.48 -28.97 -25.91
CA PRO A 64 -16.90 -28.42 -24.63
C PRO A 64 -17.78 -29.39 -23.81
N GLU A 65 -18.45 -30.32 -24.48
CA GLU A 65 -19.35 -31.33 -23.88
C GLU A 65 -18.63 -32.63 -23.49
N ILE A 66 -17.31 -32.68 -23.54
CA ILE A 66 -16.51 -33.86 -23.20
C ILE A 66 -16.79 -34.32 -21.75
N LYS A 67 -17.10 -35.63 -21.58
CA LYS A 67 -17.44 -36.24 -20.29
C LYS A 67 -16.21 -36.54 -19.46
N ASP A 68 -16.36 -36.57 -18.13
CA ASP A 68 -15.28 -36.83 -17.18
C ASP A 68 -14.58 -38.18 -17.45
N ASP A 69 -15.34 -39.27 -17.70
CA ASP A 69 -14.75 -40.56 -18.03
C ASP A 69 -13.88 -40.53 -19.28
N GLN A 70 -14.25 -39.73 -20.27
CA GLN A 70 -13.47 -39.59 -21.50
C GLN A 70 -12.19 -38.80 -21.22
N ILE A 71 -12.25 -37.73 -20.40
CA ILE A 71 -11.08 -36.95 -20.02
C ILE A 71 -10.09 -37.83 -19.25
N ILE A 72 -10.58 -38.62 -18.27
CA ILE A 72 -9.74 -39.53 -17.48
C ILE A 72 -9.00 -40.51 -18.42
N ASN A 73 -9.75 -41.17 -19.33
CA ASN A 73 -9.16 -42.11 -20.28
C ASN A 73 -8.08 -41.45 -21.15
N TRP A 74 -8.36 -40.23 -21.67
CA TRP A 74 -7.37 -39.48 -22.44
C TRP A 74 -6.14 -39.12 -21.61
N LEU A 75 -6.30 -38.62 -20.38
CA LEU A 75 -5.18 -38.27 -19.52
C LEU A 75 -4.30 -39.49 -19.20
N LEU A 76 -4.89 -40.65 -18.95
CA LEU A 76 -4.15 -41.90 -18.73
C LEU A 76 -3.34 -42.30 -19.96
N GLU A 77 -3.94 -42.23 -21.16
CA GLU A 77 -3.22 -42.51 -22.40
C GLU A 77 -2.11 -41.50 -22.69
N PHE A 78 -2.33 -40.19 -22.45
CA PHE A 78 -1.29 -39.19 -22.58
C PHE A 78 -0.15 -39.40 -21.59
N ARG A 79 -0.45 -39.82 -20.36
CA ARG A 79 0.59 -40.12 -19.37
C ARG A 79 1.45 -41.31 -19.80
N SER A 80 0.85 -42.34 -20.40
CA SER A 80 1.61 -43.48 -20.94
C SER A 80 2.46 -43.09 -22.16
N SER A 81 2.03 -42.07 -22.91
CA SER A 81 2.68 -41.58 -24.14
C SER A 81 3.56 -40.34 -23.91
N ILE A 82 3.83 -39.96 -22.66
CA ILE A 82 4.41 -38.68 -22.30
C ILE A 82 5.77 -38.40 -22.95
N VAL A 83 6.56 -39.46 -23.16
CA VAL A 83 7.89 -39.37 -23.76
C VAL A 83 7.81 -38.91 -25.23
N TYR A 84 6.73 -39.21 -25.92
CA TYR A 84 6.50 -38.84 -27.31
C TYR A 84 5.97 -37.41 -27.48
N LEU A 85 5.48 -36.75 -26.42
CA LEU A 85 4.95 -35.39 -26.43
C LEU A 85 6.08 -34.37 -26.47
N THR A 86 6.81 -34.32 -27.58
CA THR A 86 7.89 -33.35 -27.78
C THR A 86 7.35 -31.99 -28.21
N LYS A 87 8.24 -31.01 -28.43
CA LYS A 87 7.89 -29.66 -28.91
C LYS A 87 7.07 -29.67 -30.22
N ASP A 88 7.21 -30.70 -31.03
CA ASP A 88 6.47 -30.84 -32.30
C ASP A 88 4.94 -30.92 -32.09
N PHE A 89 4.53 -31.28 -30.87
CA PHE A 89 3.11 -31.39 -30.46
C PHE A 89 2.61 -30.21 -29.63
N GLU A 90 3.25 -29.05 -29.70
CA GLU A 90 2.88 -27.86 -28.94
C GLU A 90 1.40 -27.48 -29.06
N GLN A 91 0.83 -27.63 -30.30
CA GLN A 91 -0.60 -27.35 -30.53
C GLN A 91 -1.50 -28.27 -29.71
N LEU A 92 -1.18 -29.56 -29.62
CA LEU A 92 -1.92 -30.55 -28.85
C LEU A 92 -1.81 -30.26 -27.35
N ILE A 93 -0.61 -29.96 -26.88
CA ILE A 93 -0.37 -29.57 -25.47
C ILE A 93 -1.16 -28.32 -25.12
N ASN A 94 -1.20 -27.32 -25.98
CA ASN A 94 -2.01 -26.12 -25.75
C ASN A 94 -3.50 -26.41 -25.65
N ILE A 95 -4.02 -27.40 -26.38
CA ILE A 95 -5.41 -27.85 -26.24
C ILE A 95 -5.61 -28.54 -24.89
N LEU A 96 -4.69 -29.43 -24.48
CA LEU A 96 -4.74 -30.11 -23.20
C LEU A 96 -4.64 -29.11 -22.01
N LEU A 97 -3.86 -28.04 -22.12
CA LEU A 97 -3.77 -27.00 -21.11
C LEU A 97 -5.01 -26.09 -21.08
N ARG A 98 -5.83 -26.05 -22.13
CA ARG A 98 -7.10 -25.30 -22.17
C ARG A 98 -8.31 -26.13 -21.70
N LEU A 99 -8.14 -27.41 -21.41
CA LEU A 99 -9.20 -28.23 -20.85
C LEU A 99 -9.77 -27.58 -19.58
N ARG A 100 -11.09 -27.61 -19.46
CA ARG A 100 -11.78 -27.18 -18.23
C ARG A 100 -11.64 -28.30 -17.20
N TRP A 101 -10.59 -28.28 -16.38
CA TRP A 101 -10.28 -29.27 -15.36
C TRP A 101 -10.71 -28.84 -13.95
N LEU A 102 -10.80 -27.55 -13.70
CA LEU A 102 -11.38 -26.98 -12.49
C LEU A 102 -12.91 -27.17 -12.51
N ASN A 103 -13.55 -27.27 -11.37
CA ASN A 103 -15.00 -27.53 -11.21
C ASN A 103 -15.49 -28.88 -11.78
N ARG A 104 -14.57 -29.84 -12.00
CA ARG A 104 -14.92 -31.22 -12.38
C ARG A 104 -14.78 -32.17 -11.20
N SER A 105 -15.12 -33.44 -11.44
CA SER A 105 -14.97 -34.49 -10.41
C SER A 105 -13.54 -34.55 -9.87
N GLN A 106 -13.41 -34.91 -8.59
CA GLN A 106 -12.10 -35.00 -7.93
C GLN A 106 -11.14 -35.95 -8.66
N THR A 107 -11.67 -36.99 -9.29
CA THR A 107 -10.89 -37.97 -10.09
C THR A 107 -10.26 -37.32 -11.32
N VAL A 108 -10.99 -36.45 -12.04
CA VAL A 108 -10.46 -35.68 -13.18
C VAL A 108 -9.35 -34.73 -12.72
N VAL A 109 -9.58 -34.03 -11.62
CA VAL A 109 -8.57 -33.09 -11.06
C VAL A 109 -7.29 -33.85 -10.69
N GLU A 110 -7.39 -34.98 -10.03
CA GLU A 110 -6.22 -35.78 -9.62
C GLU A 110 -5.43 -36.31 -10.82
N GLU A 111 -6.12 -36.85 -11.83
CA GLU A 111 -5.48 -37.34 -13.03
C GLU A 111 -4.85 -36.20 -13.85
N TYR A 112 -5.50 -35.03 -13.88
CA TYR A 112 -4.92 -33.86 -14.54
C TYR A 112 -3.67 -33.33 -13.84
N LEU A 113 -3.66 -33.28 -12.50
CA LEU A 113 -2.48 -32.92 -11.72
C LEU A 113 -1.33 -33.91 -11.93
N ALA A 114 -1.65 -35.20 -11.97
CA ALA A 114 -0.66 -36.24 -12.28
C ALA A 114 -0.11 -36.12 -13.71
N PHE A 115 -0.97 -35.81 -14.69
CA PHE A 115 -0.54 -35.50 -16.07
C PHE A 115 0.41 -34.30 -16.11
N LEU A 116 0.06 -33.17 -15.46
CA LEU A 116 0.93 -31.99 -15.43
C LEU A 116 2.31 -32.31 -14.83
N GLY A 117 2.36 -33.01 -13.71
CA GLY A 117 3.60 -33.43 -13.07
C GLY A 117 4.47 -34.30 -13.99
N ASN A 118 3.88 -35.29 -14.68
CA ASN A 118 4.57 -36.14 -15.62
C ASN A 118 5.04 -35.35 -16.86
N LEU A 119 4.20 -34.44 -17.39
CA LEU A 119 4.53 -33.63 -18.55
C LEU A 119 5.76 -32.76 -18.28
N VAL A 120 5.79 -32.00 -17.18
CA VAL A 120 6.93 -31.11 -16.88
C VAL A 120 8.19 -31.88 -16.50
N SER A 121 8.06 -33.08 -15.93
CA SER A 121 9.18 -33.96 -15.62
C SER A 121 9.83 -34.53 -16.87
N ALA A 122 9.01 -34.99 -17.85
CA ALA A 122 9.52 -35.60 -19.07
C ALA A 122 9.94 -34.55 -20.12
N GLN A 123 9.21 -33.43 -20.19
CA GLN A 123 9.35 -32.39 -21.21
C GLN A 123 9.36 -31.00 -20.56
N THR A 124 10.50 -30.59 -20.05
CA THR A 124 10.68 -29.30 -19.35
C THR A 124 10.36 -28.06 -20.21
N VAL A 125 10.32 -28.21 -21.54
CA VAL A 125 9.93 -27.13 -22.47
C VAL A 125 8.50 -26.62 -22.20
N PHE A 126 7.62 -27.47 -21.67
CA PHE A 126 6.23 -27.10 -21.35
C PHE A 126 6.04 -26.54 -19.94
N LEU A 127 7.11 -26.38 -19.15
CA LEU A 127 7.03 -25.80 -17.81
C LEU A 127 6.38 -24.40 -17.83
N ARG A 128 6.88 -23.49 -18.68
CA ARG A 128 6.31 -22.13 -18.77
C ARG A 128 4.84 -22.11 -19.21
N PRO A 129 4.41 -22.82 -20.25
CA PRO A 129 2.99 -22.96 -20.60
C PRO A 129 2.12 -23.47 -19.46
N CYS A 130 2.57 -24.49 -18.72
CA CYS A 130 1.83 -25.03 -17.57
C CYS A 130 1.69 -23.98 -16.45
N LEU A 131 2.79 -23.29 -16.10
CA LEU A 131 2.75 -22.25 -15.09
C LEU A 131 1.88 -21.05 -15.51
N SER A 132 1.95 -20.65 -16.80
CA SER A 132 1.11 -19.57 -17.33
C SER A 132 -0.38 -19.93 -17.31
N MET A 133 -0.72 -21.18 -17.61
CA MET A 133 -2.09 -21.67 -17.49
C MET A 133 -2.58 -21.59 -16.05
N ILE A 134 -1.82 -22.10 -15.09
CA ILE A 134 -2.20 -22.06 -13.66
C ILE A 134 -2.35 -20.62 -13.18
N ALA A 135 -1.39 -19.75 -13.48
CA ALA A 135 -1.44 -18.33 -13.06
C ALA A 135 -2.65 -17.59 -13.66
N SER A 136 -3.13 -17.97 -14.86
CA SER A 136 -4.33 -17.39 -15.45
C SER A 136 -5.62 -17.72 -14.72
N HIS A 137 -5.61 -18.75 -13.87
CA HIS A 137 -6.76 -19.15 -13.04
C HIS A 137 -6.77 -18.48 -11.65
N PHE A 138 -5.85 -17.58 -11.35
CA PHE A 138 -5.83 -16.81 -10.08
C PHE A 138 -6.81 -15.63 -10.05
N VAL A 139 -7.59 -15.46 -11.09
CA VAL A 139 -8.66 -14.48 -11.20
C VAL A 139 -10.00 -15.16 -11.40
N PRO A 140 -11.12 -14.54 -11.04
CA PRO A 140 -12.45 -15.08 -11.31
C PRO A 140 -12.64 -15.36 -12.81
N PRO A 141 -13.38 -16.40 -13.19
CA PRO A 141 -13.69 -16.69 -14.57
C PRO A 141 -14.55 -15.55 -15.18
N ARG A 142 -14.26 -15.18 -16.44
CA ARG A 142 -15.09 -14.21 -17.14
C ARG A 142 -16.40 -14.87 -17.60
N VAL A 143 -17.51 -14.29 -17.21
CA VAL A 143 -18.82 -14.67 -17.75
C VAL A 143 -19.00 -13.91 -19.08
N VAL A 144 -18.93 -14.62 -20.19
CA VAL A 144 -19.25 -14.07 -21.51
C VAL A 144 -20.76 -14.15 -21.69
N THR A 145 -21.47 -13.03 -21.51
CA THR A 145 -22.87 -12.92 -21.89
C THR A 145 -23.00 -12.94 -23.41
N LYS A 146 -24.04 -13.60 -23.93
CA LYS A 146 -24.26 -13.83 -25.38
C LYS A 146 -24.58 -12.59 -26.21
N GLU A 147 -24.73 -11.44 -25.58
CA GLU A 147 -24.92 -10.16 -26.24
C GLU A 147 -23.62 -9.37 -26.14
N GLY A 148 -23.01 -9.14 -27.29
CA GLY A 148 -21.71 -8.52 -27.42
C GLY A 148 -21.64 -7.16 -26.73
N ASP A 149 -20.50 -6.94 -26.11
CA ASP A 149 -19.99 -5.62 -25.74
C ASP A 149 -20.52 -5.01 -24.43
N ILE A 150 -20.47 -5.74 -23.33
CA ILE A 150 -20.30 -5.10 -22.00
C ILE A 150 -19.51 -6.08 -21.14
N ASP A 151 -18.38 -5.64 -20.63
CA ASP A 151 -17.52 -6.33 -19.66
C ASP A 151 -18.24 -6.34 -18.28
N VAL A 152 -19.37 -7.04 -18.18
CA VAL A 152 -20.10 -7.27 -16.93
C VAL A 152 -19.39 -8.41 -16.21
N SER A 153 -18.21 -8.11 -15.65
CA SER A 153 -17.51 -9.02 -14.75
C SER A 153 -17.93 -8.83 -13.28
N ASP A 154 -18.99 -8.08 -13.05
CA ASP A 154 -19.58 -7.80 -11.74
C ASP A 154 -20.92 -8.53 -11.57
N SER A 155 -21.03 -9.79 -11.95
CA SER A 155 -22.07 -10.59 -11.34
C SER A 155 -21.56 -10.97 -9.93
N ASP A 156 -22.23 -10.45 -8.92
CA ASP A 156 -22.09 -10.81 -7.50
C ASP A 156 -22.51 -12.28 -7.22
N ASP A 157 -22.66 -13.10 -8.27
CA ASP A 157 -22.80 -14.53 -8.13
C ASP A 157 -21.52 -15.07 -7.51
N GLU A 158 -21.54 -15.25 -6.20
CA GLU A 158 -20.53 -15.95 -5.43
C GLU A 158 -20.39 -17.35 -6.06
N ASP A 159 -19.35 -17.53 -6.88
CA ASP A 159 -18.96 -18.86 -7.33
C ASP A 159 -18.37 -19.56 -6.09
N ASP A 160 -19.21 -20.30 -5.36
CA ASP A 160 -18.86 -21.02 -4.13
C ASP A 160 -17.66 -21.95 -4.32
N ASN A 161 -17.33 -22.29 -5.56
CA ASN A 161 -16.21 -23.15 -5.91
C ASN A 161 -14.88 -22.39 -6.10
N LEU A 162 -14.88 -21.06 -6.15
CA LEU A 162 -13.68 -20.27 -6.45
C LEU A 162 -12.52 -20.51 -5.47
N PRO A 163 -12.73 -20.56 -4.13
CA PRO A 163 -11.67 -20.89 -3.17
C PRO A 163 -11.08 -22.28 -3.40
N ALA A 164 -11.93 -23.29 -3.67
CA ALA A 164 -11.49 -24.66 -3.94
C ALA A 164 -10.67 -24.77 -5.23
N ASN A 165 -11.03 -23.98 -6.25
CA ASN A 165 -10.28 -23.87 -7.49
C ASN A 165 -8.88 -23.26 -7.26
N PHE A 166 -8.78 -22.21 -6.43
CA PHE A 166 -7.49 -21.65 -6.04
C PHE A 166 -6.63 -22.66 -5.28
N ASP A 167 -7.22 -23.43 -4.33
CA ASP A 167 -6.53 -24.50 -3.62
C ASP A 167 -5.94 -25.52 -4.57
N THR A 168 -6.71 -25.90 -5.57
CA THR A 168 -6.30 -26.85 -6.62
C THR A 168 -5.17 -26.28 -7.47
N CYS A 169 -5.19 -24.99 -7.84
CA CYS A 169 -4.13 -24.33 -8.57
C CYS A 169 -2.83 -24.26 -7.74
N HIS A 170 -2.91 -23.94 -6.46
CA HIS A 170 -1.74 -23.97 -5.56
C HIS A 170 -1.16 -25.36 -5.41
N ARG A 171 -2.02 -26.38 -5.29
CA ARG A 171 -1.59 -27.78 -5.28
C ARG A 171 -0.87 -28.16 -6.57
N ALA A 172 -1.35 -27.69 -7.73
CA ALA A 172 -0.68 -27.89 -9.02
C ALA A 172 0.73 -27.28 -9.02
N LEU A 173 0.90 -26.05 -8.55
CA LEU A 173 2.22 -25.39 -8.45
C LEU A 173 3.17 -26.17 -7.55
N GLN A 174 2.70 -26.66 -6.40
CA GLN A 174 3.51 -27.45 -5.48
C GLN A 174 3.93 -28.80 -6.08
N ILE A 175 3.04 -29.46 -6.83
CA ILE A 175 3.35 -30.72 -7.53
C ILE A 175 4.40 -30.46 -8.61
N ILE A 176 4.23 -29.42 -9.45
CA ILE A 176 5.21 -29.07 -10.48
C ILE A 176 6.58 -28.77 -9.87
N ALA A 177 6.62 -28.02 -8.77
CA ALA A 177 7.88 -27.68 -8.09
C ALA A 177 8.59 -28.90 -7.49
N ARG A 178 7.87 -29.94 -7.10
CA ARG A 178 8.47 -31.23 -6.65
C ARG A 178 9.23 -31.92 -7.79
N TYR A 179 8.69 -31.87 -9.01
CA TYR A 179 9.35 -32.45 -10.19
C TYR A 179 10.43 -31.54 -10.76
N VAL A 180 10.22 -30.22 -10.72
CA VAL A 180 11.13 -29.23 -11.28
C VAL A 180 11.46 -28.17 -10.20
N PRO A 181 12.51 -28.38 -9.38
CA PRO A 181 12.86 -27.47 -8.28
C PRO A 181 13.18 -26.02 -8.71
N SER A 182 13.54 -25.82 -9.98
CA SER A 182 13.78 -24.48 -10.56
C SER A 182 12.50 -23.73 -10.91
N THR A 183 11.31 -24.28 -10.65
CA THR A 183 9.99 -23.65 -10.89
C THR A 183 9.91 -22.20 -10.43
N PRO A 184 10.39 -21.78 -9.24
CA PRO A 184 10.31 -20.40 -8.80
C PRO A 184 10.92 -19.39 -9.78
N TRP A 185 12.05 -19.72 -10.40
CA TRP A 185 12.71 -18.85 -11.39
C TRP A 185 11.87 -18.55 -12.63
N PHE A 186 11.08 -19.54 -13.05
CA PHE A 186 10.20 -19.39 -14.21
C PHE A 186 8.84 -18.81 -13.85
N LEU A 187 8.42 -18.96 -12.60
CA LEU A 187 7.10 -18.54 -12.13
C LEU A 187 7.02 -17.01 -11.98
N MET A 188 8.02 -16.37 -11.37
CA MET A 188 7.95 -14.92 -11.06
C MET A 188 7.69 -14.05 -12.29
N PRO A 189 8.42 -14.20 -13.42
CA PRO A 189 8.14 -13.42 -14.64
C PRO A 189 6.71 -13.61 -15.15
N ILE A 190 6.14 -14.82 -15.00
CA ILE A 190 4.78 -15.13 -15.42
C ILE A 190 3.77 -14.42 -14.51
N LEU A 191 4.02 -14.40 -13.20
CA LEU A 191 3.16 -13.70 -12.24
C LEU A 191 3.14 -12.19 -12.50
N VAL A 192 4.27 -11.61 -12.90
CA VAL A 192 4.34 -10.19 -13.29
C VAL A 192 3.55 -9.94 -14.60
N GLU A 193 3.73 -10.81 -15.60
CA GLU A 193 3.04 -10.70 -16.92
C GLU A 193 1.52 -10.84 -16.77
N LYS A 194 1.06 -11.78 -15.92
CA LYS A 194 -0.36 -12.07 -15.71
C LYS A 194 -1.04 -11.14 -14.70
N PHE A 195 -0.32 -10.21 -14.09
CA PHE A 195 -0.92 -9.29 -13.14
C PHE A 195 -2.04 -8.48 -13.80
N PRO A 196 -3.27 -8.47 -13.25
CA PRO A 196 -4.38 -7.73 -13.84
C PRO A 196 -4.08 -6.22 -13.93
N PHE A 197 -4.62 -5.55 -14.94
CA PHE A 197 -4.53 -4.09 -14.99
C PHE A 197 -5.21 -3.48 -13.75
N VAL A 198 -4.60 -2.43 -13.19
CA VAL A 198 -5.03 -1.77 -11.95
C VAL A 198 -6.46 -1.20 -12.04
N ARG A 199 -7.00 -1.03 -13.25
CA ARG A 199 -8.37 -0.56 -13.52
C ARG A 199 -9.41 -1.69 -13.58
N LYS A 200 -9.01 -2.95 -13.42
CA LYS A 200 -9.94 -4.09 -13.36
C LYS A 200 -10.74 -4.05 -12.04
N SER A 201 -11.78 -4.90 -11.96
CA SER A 201 -12.64 -4.97 -10.78
C SER A 201 -11.86 -5.26 -9.50
N GLU A 202 -12.38 -4.80 -8.39
CA GLU A 202 -11.83 -4.97 -7.05
C GLU A 202 -11.61 -6.46 -6.74
N ARG A 203 -12.62 -7.29 -7.01
CA ARG A 203 -12.59 -8.76 -6.82
C ARG A 203 -11.48 -9.43 -7.63
N THR A 204 -11.27 -9.00 -8.89
CA THR A 204 -10.19 -9.55 -9.72
C THR A 204 -8.81 -9.26 -9.15
N LEU A 205 -8.58 -8.02 -8.69
CA LEU A 205 -7.32 -7.61 -8.07
C LEU A 205 -7.11 -8.30 -6.74
N GLU A 206 -8.14 -8.36 -5.91
CA GLU A 206 -8.12 -9.03 -4.60
C GLU A 206 -7.75 -10.50 -4.73
N CYS A 207 -8.45 -11.25 -5.59
CA CYS A 207 -8.18 -12.67 -5.81
C CYS A 207 -6.74 -12.89 -6.29
N TYR A 208 -6.26 -12.08 -7.23
CA TYR A 208 -4.91 -12.24 -7.76
C TYR A 208 -3.85 -11.95 -6.69
N VAL A 209 -3.95 -10.83 -5.98
CA VAL A 209 -3.01 -10.46 -4.91
C VAL A 209 -3.06 -11.48 -3.75
N HIS A 210 -4.25 -11.94 -3.37
CA HIS A 210 -4.40 -13.00 -2.37
C HIS A 210 -3.62 -14.26 -2.76
N ASN A 211 -3.76 -14.73 -4.00
CA ASN A 211 -3.03 -15.89 -4.50
C ASN A 211 -1.51 -15.65 -4.58
N LEU A 212 -1.06 -14.44 -4.96
CA LEU A 212 0.36 -14.07 -4.90
C LEU A 212 0.94 -14.16 -3.49
N LEU A 213 0.26 -13.56 -2.52
CA LEU A 213 0.67 -13.60 -1.12
C LEU A 213 0.71 -15.05 -0.59
N ARG A 214 -0.23 -15.88 -1.00
CA ARG A 214 -0.25 -17.30 -0.66
C ARG A 214 0.92 -18.07 -1.26
N ILE A 215 1.34 -17.76 -2.50
CA ILE A 215 2.55 -18.34 -3.12
C ILE A 215 3.80 -18.04 -2.28
N SER A 216 3.94 -16.85 -1.74
CA SER A 216 5.07 -16.45 -0.92
C SER A 216 5.23 -17.26 0.37
N VAL A 217 4.18 -17.92 0.83
CA VAL A 217 4.19 -18.76 2.04
C VAL A 217 4.91 -20.09 1.78
N TYR A 218 4.64 -20.76 0.65
CA TYR A 218 5.25 -22.04 0.34
C TYR A 218 6.45 -21.95 -0.62
N PHE A 219 6.65 -20.78 -1.27
CA PHE A 219 7.88 -20.44 -1.97
C PHE A 219 8.56 -19.22 -1.32
N PRO A 220 9.21 -19.40 -0.16
CA PRO A 220 9.81 -18.28 0.57
C PRO A 220 10.93 -17.56 -0.21
N THR A 221 11.51 -18.21 -1.21
CA THR A 221 12.49 -17.60 -2.12
C THR A 221 11.89 -16.50 -3.00
N LEU A 222 10.59 -16.56 -3.29
CA LEU A 222 9.87 -15.56 -4.08
C LEU A 222 9.21 -14.46 -3.21
N ARG A 223 9.24 -14.60 -1.88
CA ARG A 223 8.51 -13.68 -0.99
C ARG A 223 8.89 -12.22 -1.23
N HIS A 224 10.17 -11.93 -1.31
CA HIS A 224 10.66 -10.56 -1.53
C HIS A 224 10.12 -9.96 -2.84
N GLU A 225 10.27 -10.70 -3.96
CA GLU A 225 9.85 -10.23 -5.28
C GLU A 225 8.32 -10.09 -5.39
N ILE A 226 7.56 -11.00 -4.76
CA ILE A 226 6.10 -10.93 -4.71
C ILE A 226 5.66 -9.70 -3.90
N LEU A 227 6.25 -9.47 -2.73
CA LEU A 227 5.93 -8.30 -1.91
C LEU A 227 6.30 -7.00 -2.61
N GLU A 228 7.44 -6.96 -3.29
CA GLU A 228 7.85 -5.82 -4.10
C GLU A 228 6.82 -5.53 -5.19
N LEU A 229 6.38 -6.56 -5.93
CA LEU A 229 5.35 -6.42 -6.97
C LEU A 229 4.04 -5.89 -6.40
N VAL A 230 3.55 -6.46 -5.29
CA VAL A 230 2.29 -6.05 -4.65
C VAL A 230 2.39 -4.59 -4.17
N ILE A 231 3.47 -4.23 -3.47
CA ILE A 231 3.67 -2.88 -2.95
C ILE A 231 3.84 -1.86 -4.09
N GLU A 232 4.50 -2.23 -5.20
CA GLU A 232 4.57 -1.38 -6.39
C GLU A 232 3.17 -1.07 -6.96
N LYS A 233 2.28 -2.05 -7.03
CA LYS A 233 0.91 -1.84 -7.52
C LYS A 233 0.07 -1.02 -6.55
N LEU A 234 0.21 -1.26 -5.24
CA LEU A 234 -0.42 -0.43 -4.20
C LEU A 234 0.04 1.01 -4.30
N LEU A 235 1.35 1.24 -4.45
CA LEU A 235 1.91 2.58 -4.58
C LEU A 235 1.38 3.32 -5.82
N LYS A 236 1.20 2.61 -6.94
CA LYS A 236 0.57 3.19 -8.13
C LYS A 236 -0.88 3.61 -7.90
N LEU A 237 -1.64 2.86 -7.10
CA LEU A 237 -3.00 3.24 -6.70
C LEU A 237 -2.96 4.46 -5.77
N ASP A 238 -2.10 4.45 -4.76
CA ASP A 238 -2.00 5.49 -3.74
C ASP A 238 -1.63 6.86 -4.33
N VAL A 239 -0.68 6.88 -5.27
CA VAL A 239 -0.29 8.11 -5.97
C VAL A 239 -1.39 8.65 -6.90
N ASN A 240 -2.28 7.79 -7.41
CA ASN A 240 -3.38 8.18 -8.29
C ASN A 240 -4.66 8.60 -7.55
N ALA A 241 -4.70 8.47 -6.23
CA ALA A 241 -5.82 8.91 -5.40
C ALA A 241 -5.27 9.79 -4.28
N SER A 242 -5.29 11.11 -4.47
CA SER A 242 -4.85 12.02 -3.42
C SER A 242 -5.79 11.93 -2.22
N ARG A 243 -5.28 12.21 -1.03
CA ARG A 243 -6.11 12.25 0.18
C ARG A 243 -7.29 13.20 0.01
N GLN A 244 -7.08 14.38 -0.59
CA GLN A 244 -8.11 15.38 -0.80
C GLN A 244 -9.22 14.84 -1.71
N ASP A 245 -8.87 14.17 -2.82
CA ASP A 245 -9.86 13.60 -3.73
C ASP A 245 -10.72 12.53 -3.03
N ILE A 246 -10.11 11.75 -2.13
CA ILE A 246 -10.80 10.74 -1.34
C ILE A 246 -11.76 11.40 -0.32
N GLU A 247 -11.27 12.39 0.44
CA GLU A 247 -12.06 13.11 1.44
C GLU A 247 -13.22 13.86 0.78
N ASP A 248 -12.99 14.55 -0.34
CA ASP A 248 -14.01 15.28 -1.09
C ASP A 248 -15.10 14.33 -1.64
N ALA A 249 -14.72 13.14 -2.11
CA ALA A 249 -15.68 12.14 -2.58
C ALA A 249 -16.56 11.61 -1.43
N GLU A 250 -15.99 11.32 -0.27
CA GLU A 250 -16.72 10.84 0.91
C GLU A 250 -17.64 11.94 1.50
N GLU A 251 -17.18 13.20 1.54
CA GLU A 251 -17.98 14.33 1.98
C GLU A 251 -19.18 14.58 1.05
N THR A 252 -18.98 14.51 -0.26
CA THR A 252 -20.05 14.69 -1.25
C THR A 252 -21.11 13.61 -1.12
N ALA A 253 -20.71 12.35 -0.91
CA ALA A 253 -21.64 11.25 -0.71
C ALA A 253 -22.48 11.40 0.57
N THR A 254 -21.84 11.88 1.65
CA THR A 254 -22.54 12.12 2.92
C THR A 254 -23.55 13.26 2.81
N GLN A 255 -23.25 14.31 2.05
CA GLN A 255 -24.18 15.43 1.82
C GLN A 255 -25.36 15.01 0.94
N THR A 256 -25.16 14.15 -0.06
CA THR A 256 -26.24 13.63 -0.91
C THR A 256 -27.18 12.70 -0.15
N SER A 257 -26.66 11.89 0.76
CA SER A 257 -27.49 10.99 1.58
C SER A 257 -28.32 11.74 2.64
N SER A 258 -27.83 12.86 3.16
CA SER A 258 -28.58 13.70 4.10
C SER A 258 -29.59 14.63 3.41
N GLY A 259 -29.48 14.86 2.11
CA GLY A 259 -30.39 15.71 1.32
C GLY A 259 -31.63 15.00 0.76
N THR A 260 -31.63 13.67 0.69
CA THR A 260 -32.75 12.87 0.16
C THR A 260 -33.83 12.59 1.20
N ASP A 261 -33.54 12.70 2.49
CA ASP A 261 -34.55 12.52 3.55
C ASP A 261 -35.44 13.76 3.78
N ALA A 262 -35.18 14.90 3.12
CA ALA A 262 -35.93 16.14 3.35
C ALA A 262 -37.01 16.45 2.28
N THR A 263 -37.15 15.64 1.22
CA THR A 263 -38.09 15.95 0.13
C THR A 263 -39.17 14.92 -0.16
N GLU A 264 -39.23 13.78 0.54
CA GLU A 264 -40.33 12.80 0.38
C GLU A 264 -41.33 12.77 1.55
N GLY A 265 -41.37 13.80 2.37
CA GLY A 265 -42.30 13.92 3.50
C GLY A 265 -43.51 14.84 3.29
N LEU A 266 -44.11 14.88 2.08
CA LEU A 266 -45.39 15.62 1.91
C LEU A 266 -46.38 14.82 1.05
N PHE A 267 -47.10 13.93 1.65
CA PHE A 267 -48.32 13.22 1.24
C PHE A 267 -48.26 11.73 1.55
N ASN A 268 -48.59 11.39 2.81
CA ASN A 268 -49.45 10.26 3.13
C ASN A 268 -49.95 10.41 4.58
N MET A 269 -51.17 10.88 4.73
CA MET A 269 -52.02 10.55 5.89
C MET A 269 -52.69 9.24 5.52
N ASP A 270 -52.39 8.20 6.27
CA ASP A 270 -53.35 7.26 6.83
C ASP A 270 -52.63 6.04 7.45
N GLU A 271 -53.01 5.84 8.71
CA GLU A 271 -53.14 4.60 9.47
C GLU A 271 -51.90 3.84 9.96
N ASP A 272 -51.75 3.88 11.27
CA ASP A 272 -51.28 2.96 12.28
C ASP A 272 -50.90 1.55 11.81
N GLU A 273 -49.58 1.21 11.89
CA GLU A 273 -49.11 -0.07 12.39
C GLU A 273 -47.64 0.07 12.81
N GLU A 274 -47.42 0.06 14.15
CA GLU A 274 -46.11 -0.15 14.76
C GLU A 274 -45.51 -1.46 14.28
N THR A 275 -44.54 -1.39 13.41
CA THR A 275 -43.55 -2.45 13.24
C THR A 275 -42.16 -1.82 13.17
N ASP A 276 -41.41 -1.97 14.29
CA ASP A 276 -39.98 -1.79 14.38
C ASP A 276 -39.28 -2.53 13.23
N ARG A 277 -39.07 -1.85 12.12
CA ARG A 277 -38.08 -2.25 11.12
C ARG A 277 -36.84 -1.41 11.31
N GLU A 278 -36.01 -1.79 12.28
CA GLU A 278 -34.59 -1.52 12.19
C GLU A 278 -34.10 -2.08 10.83
N THR A 279 -33.98 -1.22 9.84
CA THR A 279 -33.20 -1.54 8.64
C THR A 279 -31.76 -1.71 9.09
N LYS A 280 -31.40 -2.97 9.39
CA LYS A 280 -30.00 -3.38 9.53
C LYS A 280 -29.36 -3.13 8.19
N ALA A 281 -28.68 -1.98 8.06
CA ALA A 281 -27.72 -1.77 6.99
C ALA A 281 -26.72 -2.94 7.05
N ASP A 282 -26.52 -3.59 5.91
CA ASP A 282 -25.59 -4.72 5.79
C ASP A 282 -24.21 -4.21 6.26
N PRO A 283 -23.58 -4.86 7.27
CA PRO A 283 -22.29 -4.41 7.79
C PRO A 283 -21.18 -4.32 6.75
N GLY A 284 -21.35 -4.95 5.57
CA GLY A 284 -20.42 -4.86 4.45
C GLY A 284 -20.46 -3.52 3.72
N MET A 285 -21.59 -2.81 3.73
CA MET A 285 -21.78 -1.55 3.00
C MET A 285 -21.13 -0.34 3.71
N LEU A 286 -20.91 -0.42 5.02
CA LEU A 286 -20.28 0.63 5.82
C LEU A 286 -18.75 0.74 5.61
N ASP A 287 -18.13 -0.31 5.10
CA ASP A 287 -16.67 -0.41 4.93
C ASP A 287 -16.20 -0.03 3.51
N GLN A 288 -17.13 0.23 2.59
CA GLN A 288 -16.82 0.54 1.21
C GLN A 288 -16.43 2.02 1.06
N MET A 289 -15.38 2.29 0.27
CA MET A 289 -14.97 3.63 -0.12
C MET A 289 -15.78 4.09 -1.33
N VAL A 290 -16.16 5.37 -1.35
CA VAL A 290 -16.89 5.95 -2.48
C VAL A 290 -15.97 6.14 -3.70
N HIS A 291 -14.73 6.56 -3.45
CA HIS A 291 -13.77 6.77 -4.53
C HIS A 291 -13.23 5.43 -5.06
N PRO A 292 -13.41 5.08 -6.35
CA PRO A 292 -13.15 3.72 -6.86
C PRO A 292 -11.67 3.29 -6.80
N VAL A 293 -10.72 4.24 -6.90
CA VAL A 293 -9.29 3.92 -6.75
C VAL A 293 -8.96 3.70 -5.28
N ALA A 294 -9.58 4.47 -4.38
CA ALA A 294 -9.42 4.30 -2.93
C ALA A 294 -10.00 2.97 -2.45
N GLU A 295 -11.12 2.52 -3.03
CA GLU A 295 -11.70 1.20 -2.72
C GLU A 295 -10.74 0.07 -3.06
N ARG A 296 -10.16 0.08 -4.27
CA ARG A 296 -9.13 -0.91 -4.66
C ARG A 296 -7.91 -0.86 -3.76
N LEU A 297 -7.44 0.35 -3.45
CA LEU A 297 -6.31 0.55 -2.55
C LEU A 297 -6.59 -0.01 -1.16
N ASP A 298 -7.77 0.28 -0.60
CA ASP A 298 -8.15 -0.16 0.74
C ASP A 298 -8.29 -1.67 0.86
N ILE A 299 -8.92 -2.31 -0.12
CA ILE A 299 -9.01 -3.78 -0.17
C ILE A 299 -7.61 -4.40 -0.20
N LEU A 300 -6.76 -3.96 -1.12
CA LEU A 300 -5.44 -4.56 -1.29
C LEU A 300 -4.49 -4.25 -0.14
N LEU A 301 -4.57 -3.04 0.44
CA LEU A 301 -3.75 -2.69 1.61
C LEU A 301 -4.20 -3.46 2.85
N SER A 302 -5.51 -3.60 3.08
CA SER A 302 -6.03 -4.40 4.20
C SER A 302 -5.62 -5.87 4.07
N LEU A 303 -5.57 -6.41 2.84
CA LEU A 303 -5.09 -7.75 2.55
C LEU A 303 -3.59 -7.89 2.88
N LEU A 304 -2.76 -6.90 2.50
CA LEU A 304 -1.34 -6.88 2.84
C LEU A 304 -1.13 -6.81 4.37
N LEU A 305 -1.89 -5.97 5.08
CA LEU A 305 -1.81 -5.86 6.54
C LEU A 305 -2.22 -7.17 7.23
N SER A 306 -3.26 -7.83 6.73
CA SER A 306 -3.68 -9.16 7.21
C SER A 306 -2.58 -10.21 6.99
N TYR A 307 -1.97 -10.23 5.80
CA TYR A 307 -0.86 -11.11 5.48
C TYR A 307 0.35 -10.89 6.43
N ILE A 308 0.72 -9.63 6.68
CA ILE A 308 1.82 -9.30 7.61
C ILE A 308 1.52 -9.87 9.00
N LYS A 309 0.28 -9.73 9.49
CA LYS A 309 -0.13 -10.30 10.76
C LYS A 309 -0.03 -11.81 10.76
N ASP A 310 -0.57 -12.48 9.75
CA ASP A 310 -0.64 -13.95 9.67
C ASP A 310 0.75 -14.59 9.55
N VAL A 311 1.69 -13.95 8.84
CA VAL A 311 3.08 -14.41 8.76
C VAL A 311 3.81 -14.26 10.09
N CYS A 312 3.57 -13.14 10.80
CA CYS A 312 4.28 -12.83 12.04
C CYS A 312 3.72 -13.56 13.26
N TYR A 313 2.41 -13.87 13.28
CA TYR A 313 1.77 -14.55 14.41
C TYR A 313 1.44 -16.00 14.06
N VAL A 314 2.05 -16.93 14.78
CA VAL A 314 1.79 -18.37 14.67
C VAL A 314 1.09 -18.81 15.96
N ASP A 315 -0.07 -19.44 15.85
CA ASP A 315 -0.89 -19.88 16.99
C ASP A 315 -1.14 -18.76 18.02
N GLY A 316 -1.36 -17.53 17.53
CA GLY A 316 -1.62 -16.35 18.36
C GLY A 316 -0.37 -15.76 19.05
N LYS A 317 0.83 -16.30 18.80
CA LYS A 317 2.09 -15.81 19.37
C LYS A 317 2.99 -15.22 18.29
N LEU A 318 3.68 -14.12 18.62
CA LEU A 318 4.64 -13.50 17.72
C LEU A 318 5.87 -14.40 17.50
N ASP A 319 6.08 -14.83 16.26
CA ASP A 319 7.30 -15.51 15.84
C ASP A 319 8.38 -14.48 15.48
N ASN A 320 9.36 -14.32 16.39
CA ASN A 320 10.42 -13.32 16.20
C ASN A 320 11.29 -13.58 14.98
N ASN A 321 11.50 -14.82 14.54
CA ASN A 321 12.36 -15.14 13.40
C ASN A 321 11.65 -14.81 12.10
N LYS A 322 10.41 -15.28 11.93
CA LYS A 322 9.60 -14.95 10.76
C LYS A 322 9.39 -13.44 10.63
N THR A 323 9.12 -12.75 11.76
CA THR A 323 8.96 -11.30 11.77
C THR A 323 10.25 -10.57 11.37
N LYS A 324 11.43 -11.02 11.83
CA LYS A 324 12.71 -10.44 11.41
C LYS A 324 12.97 -10.61 9.92
N ASP A 325 12.67 -11.81 9.38
CA ASP A 325 12.87 -12.08 7.96
C ASP A 325 11.93 -11.25 7.10
N LEU A 326 10.66 -11.14 7.51
CA LEU A 326 9.70 -10.26 6.83
C LEU A 326 10.08 -8.78 6.94
N TYR A 327 10.58 -8.34 8.11
CA TYR A 327 11.07 -6.96 8.31
C TYR A 327 12.22 -6.63 7.34
N ARG A 328 13.17 -7.55 7.13
CA ARG A 328 14.29 -7.35 6.18
C ARG A 328 13.79 -7.19 4.75
N ASP A 329 12.83 -8.02 4.34
CA ASP A 329 12.23 -7.88 3.01
C ASP A 329 11.53 -6.53 2.87
N LEU A 330 10.67 -6.17 3.82
CA LEU A 330 9.86 -4.95 3.76
C LEU A 330 10.67 -3.66 3.89
N ILE A 331 11.73 -3.63 4.71
CA ILE A 331 12.58 -2.43 4.82
C ILE A 331 13.38 -2.19 3.53
N THR A 332 13.79 -3.25 2.84
CA THR A 332 14.47 -3.12 1.55
C THR A 332 13.53 -2.59 0.47
N ILE A 333 12.28 -3.08 0.46
CA ILE A 333 11.23 -2.61 -0.46
C ILE A 333 10.85 -1.15 -0.12
N PHE A 334 10.76 -0.80 1.15
CA PHE A 334 10.52 0.56 1.61
C PHE A 334 11.60 1.53 1.09
N ASP A 335 12.87 1.18 1.21
CA ASP A 335 13.98 2.00 0.71
C ASP A 335 13.95 2.18 -0.81
N LYS A 336 13.54 1.14 -1.53
CA LYS A 336 13.52 1.14 -2.99
C LYS A 336 12.31 1.87 -3.57
N LEU A 337 11.14 1.70 -2.99
CA LEU A 337 9.88 2.16 -3.57
C LEU A 337 9.28 3.36 -2.82
N LEU A 338 9.22 3.33 -1.49
CA LEU A 338 8.46 4.33 -0.73
C LEU A 338 9.28 5.54 -0.33
N LEU A 339 10.49 5.34 0.18
CA LEU A 339 11.33 6.44 0.63
C LEU A 339 11.62 7.48 -0.47
N PRO A 340 11.80 7.08 -1.76
CA PRO A 340 11.95 8.03 -2.87
C PRO A 340 10.64 8.64 -3.37
N THR A 341 9.49 8.12 -2.94
CA THR A 341 8.17 8.54 -3.45
C THR A 341 7.54 9.57 -2.52
N HIS A 342 7.31 10.77 -3.03
CA HIS A 342 6.81 11.89 -2.24
C HIS A 342 5.29 11.91 -2.06
N ALA A 343 4.53 11.34 -2.98
CA ALA A 343 3.07 11.47 -3.05
C ALA A 343 2.28 10.31 -2.41
N SER A 344 2.94 9.37 -1.73
CA SER A 344 2.27 8.25 -1.06
C SER A 344 1.63 8.70 0.25
N CYS A 345 0.34 8.38 0.45
CA CYS A 345 -0.42 8.76 1.64
C CYS A 345 -0.77 7.60 2.56
N HIS A 346 -0.84 6.36 2.05
CA HIS A 346 -1.40 5.23 2.79
C HIS A 346 -0.51 3.98 2.82
N VAL A 347 0.20 3.68 1.73
CA VAL A 347 0.94 2.41 1.59
C VAL A 347 2.01 2.25 2.66
N GLN A 348 2.71 3.31 3.06
CA GLN A 348 3.74 3.29 4.10
C GLN A 348 3.26 2.78 5.47
N PHE A 349 1.96 2.74 5.72
CA PHE A 349 1.41 2.21 6.96
C PHE A 349 1.70 0.72 7.17
N PHE A 350 2.11 -0.03 6.15
CA PHE A 350 2.58 -1.40 6.38
C PHE A 350 3.81 -1.45 7.29
N MET A 351 4.74 -0.49 7.15
CA MET A 351 5.90 -0.39 8.06
C MET A 351 5.49 0.06 9.46
N PHE A 352 4.57 1.02 9.55
CA PHE A 352 4.01 1.46 10.83
C PHE A 352 3.37 0.31 11.60
N TYR A 353 2.57 -0.50 10.90
CA TYR A 353 1.89 -1.67 11.47
C TYR A 353 2.89 -2.74 11.91
N LEU A 354 3.85 -3.11 11.08
CA LEU A 354 4.87 -4.11 11.41
C LEU A 354 5.71 -3.68 12.63
N CYS A 355 6.09 -2.39 12.70
CA CYS A 355 6.86 -1.84 13.81
C CYS A 355 6.11 -1.88 15.15
N SER A 356 4.77 -1.90 15.12
CA SER A 356 3.94 -1.97 16.33
C SER A 356 4.00 -3.32 17.05
N PHE A 357 4.40 -4.40 16.37
CA PHE A 357 4.41 -5.74 16.95
C PHE A 357 5.45 -5.91 18.05
N LYS A 358 6.56 -5.18 17.97
CA LYS A 358 7.60 -5.18 18.99
C LYS A 358 8.43 -3.90 18.92
N LEU A 359 8.70 -3.29 20.06
CA LEU A 359 9.50 -2.05 20.15
C LEU A 359 10.82 -2.11 19.39
N GLY A 360 11.53 -3.25 19.44
CA GLY A 360 12.80 -3.40 18.73
C GLY A 360 12.72 -3.21 17.21
N PHE A 361 11.56 -3.45 16.57
CA PHE A 361 11.39 -3.15 15.14
C PHE A 361 11.16 -1.65 14.91
N ALA A 362 10.43 -0.97 15.81
CA ALA A 362 10.26 0.47 15.76
C ALA A 362 11.61 1.20 15.92
N GLU A 363 12.42 0.77 16.89
CA GLU A 363 13.76 1.31 17.12
C GLU A 363 14.70 1.04 15.93
N ALA A 364 14.64 -0.17 15.36
CA ALA A 364 15.42 -0.51 14.17
C ALA A 364 15.02 0.34 12.95
N PHE A 365 13.72 0.63 12.79
CA PHE A 365 13.22 1.51 11.73
C PHE A 365 13.70 2.95 11.91
N LEU A 366 13.59 3.48 13.13
CA LEU A 366 14.10 4.82 13.47
C LEU A 366 15.62 4.92 13.28
N GLU A 367 16.38 3.92 13.71
CA GLU A 367 17.82 3.86 13.48
C GLU A 367 18.18 3.82 11.99
N HIS A 368 17.42 3.05 11.21
CA HIS A 368 17.60 2.98 9.76
C HIS A 368 17.40 4.33 9.09
N LEU A 369 16.29 5.01 9.39
CA LEU A 369 16.00 6.36 8.89
C LEU A 369 17.03 7.38 9.36
N TRP A 370 17.47 7.29 10.62
CA TRP A 370 18.53 8.13 11.18
C TRP A 370 19.84 8.00 10.40
N LYS A 371 20.25 6.77 10.09
CA LYS A 371 21.44 6.52 9.25
C LYS A 371 21.31 7.15 7.87
N LYS A 372 20.10 7.10 7.26
CA LYS A 372 19.83 7.77 5.97
C LYS A 372 19.96 9.29 6.07
N LEU A 373 19.42 9.90 7.11
CA LEU A 373 19.46 11.35 7.33
C LEU A 373 20.89 11.86 7.54
N GLN A 374 21.66 11.21 8.40
CA GLN A 374 22.98 11.70 8.79
C GLN A 374 24.08 11.48 7.74
N ASP A 375 23.93 10.49 6.87
CA ASP A 375 24.92 10.16 5.85
C ASP A 375 24.91 11.20 4.71
N PRO A 376 25.98 12.00 4.53
CA PRO A 376 26.06 13.02 3.49
C PRO A 376 26.13 12.42 2.06
N ASN A 377 26.44 11.12 1.91
CA ASN A 377 26.49 10.46 0.61
C ASN A 377 25.08 10.21 0.05
N ASN A 378 24.05 10.20 0.90
CA ASN A 378 22.67 10.11 0.42
C ASN A 378 22.23 11.41 -0.23
N PRO A 379 21.45 11.35 -1.34
CA PRO A 379 20.84 12.53 -1.94
C PRO A 379 20.03 13.34 -0.92
N ALA A 380 20.06 14.67 -1.05
CA ALA A 380 19.37 15.57 -0.12
C ALA A 380 17.89 15.24 0.03
N ILE A 381 17.21 14.87 -1.06
CA ILE A 381 15.79 14.48 -1.05
C ILE A 381 15.53 13.25 -0.18
N ILE A 382 16.38 12.23 -0.24
CA ILE A 382 16.27 11.02 0.59
C ILE A 382 16.50 11.35 2.06
N ARG A 383 17.46 12.24 2.35
CA ARG A 383 17.74 12.72 3.72
C ARG A 383 16.56 13.50 4.28
N GLN A 384 15.94 14.35 3.47
CA GLN A 384 14.73 15.09 3.83
C GLN A 384 13.55 14.14 4.09
N ALA A 385 13.32 13.19 3.20
CA ALA A 385 12.28 12.18 3.37
C ALA A 385 12.50 11.38 4.66
N ALA A 386 13.72 10.95 4.95
CA ALA A 386 14.05 10.24 6.19
C ALA A 386 13.72 11.08 7.44
N ALA A 387 14.01 12.38 7.44
CA ALA A 387 13.64 13.27 8.54
C ALA A 387 12.12 13.39 8.70
N ASN A 388 11.38 13.50 7.59
CA ASN A 388 9.92 13.56 7.59
C ASN A 388 9.31 12.26 8.16
N TYR A 389 9.83 11.10 7.75
CA TYR A 389 9.41 9.81 8.30
C TYR A 389 9.70 9.70 9.80
N ILE A 390 10.88 10.13 10.27
CA ILE A 390 11.22 10.13 11.71
C ILE A 390 10.23 11.00 12.48
N GLY A 391 10.05 12.26 12.08
CA GLY A 391 9.16 13.21 12.76
C GLY A 391 7.72 12.72 12.81
N SER A 392 7.18 12.26 11.67
CA SER A 392 5.82 11.77 11.56
C SER A 392 5.61 10.47 12.37
N PHE A 393 6.58 9.55 12.34
CA PHE A 393 6.51 8.31 13.11
C PHE A 393 6.54 8.57 14.63
N LEU A 394 7.48 9.39 15.12
CA LEU A 394 7.57 9.75 16.54
C LEU A 394 6.32 10.47 17.04
N ALA A 395 5.71 11.30 16.21
CA ALA A 395 4.48 12.01 16.55
C ALA A 395 3.27 11.07 16.65
N ARG A 396 3.12 10.15 15.69
CA ARG A 396 1.89 9.38 15.47
C ARG A 396 1.91 7.97 16.07
N ALA A 397 3.09 7.35 16.27
CA ALA A 397 3.20 6.00 16.82
C ALA A 397 2.96 5.98 18.34
N LYS A 398 1.73 5.61 18.74
CA LYS A 398 1.31 5.53 20.16
C LYS A 398 2.12 4.49 20.95
N PHE A 399 2.57 3.43 20.27
CA PHE A 399 3.32 2.31 20.84
C PHE A 399 4.80 2.63 21.11
N VAL A 400 5.32 3.77 20.64
CA VAL A 400 6.69 4.20 20.92
C VAL A 400 6.74 4.86 22.30
N PRO A 401 7.50 4.30 23.26
CA PRO A 401 7.59 4.83 24.61
C PRO A 401 8.32 6.18 24.64
N LEU A 402 7.98 7.00 25.62
CA LEU A 402 8.50 8.35 25.77
C LEU A 402 10.03 8.40 25.88
N ILE A 403 10.65 7.37 26.46
CA ILE A 403 12.11 7.29 26.54
C ILE A 403 12.76 7.21 25.15
N THR A 404 12.20 6.43 24.25
CA THR A 404 12.68 6.34 22.86
C THR A 404 12.44 7.65 22.11
N VAL A 405 11.28 8.31 22.35
CA VAL A 405 11.00 9.65 21.77
C VAL A 405 12.05 10.66 22.23
N LYS A 406 12.38 10.72 23.53
CA LYS A 406 13.43 11.59 24.07
C LYS A 406 14.80 11.31 23.45
N SER A 407 15.18 10.03 23.36
CA SER A 407 16.46 9.64 22.76
C SER A 407 16.58 10.06 21.29
N CYS A 408 15.49 9.93 20.52
CA CYS A 408 15.47 10.38 19.12
C CYS A 408 15.51 11.90 19.00
N LEU A 409 14.81 12.65 19.87
CA LEU A 409 14.89 14.11 19.92
C LEU A 409 16.31 14.57 20.26
N ASP A 410 16.97 13.94 21.23
CA ASP A 410 18.34 14.24 21.61
C ASP A 410 19.31 14.04 20.43
N LEU A 411 19.15 12.93 19.67
CA LEU A 411 19.97 12.67 18.49
C LEU A 411 19.76 13.73 17.40
N LEU A 412 18.50 14.03 17.08
CA LEU A 412 18.15 15.03 16.07
C LEU A 412 18.67 16.42 16.45
N VAL A 413 18.41 16.86 17.68
CA VAL A 413 18.83 18.18 18.18
C VAL A 413 20.36 18.30 18.26
N LYS A 414 21.03 17.26 18.72
CA LYS A 414 22.51 17.21 18.72
C LYS A 414 23.07 17.34 17.32
N TRP A 415 22.48 16.66 16.34
CA TRP A 415 22.88 16.74 14.94
C TRP A 415 22.65 18.16 14.39
N LEU A 416 21.52 18.80 14.70
CA LEU A 416 21.23 20.19 14.32
C LEU A 416 22.26 21.15 14.90
N HIS A 417 22.64 21.01 16.17
CA HIS A 417 23.67 21.84 16.79
C HIS A 417 25.05 21.64 16.16
N VAL A 418 25.43 20.41 15.83
CA VAL A 418 26.69 20.11 15.10
C VAL A 418 26.64 20.73 13.71
N TYR A 419 25.50 20.64 13.03
CA TYR A 419 25.32 21.25 11.71
C TYR A 419 25.54 22.77 11.75
N LEU A 420 24.95 23.45 12.75
CA LEU A 420 25.13 24.89 12.95
C LEU A 420 26.59 25.24 13.26
N ASN A 421 27.28 24.49 14.14
CA ASN A 421 28.69 24.71 14.43
C ASN A 421 29.57 24.66 13.18
N ASN A 422 29.28 23.75 12.26
CA ASN A 422 30.05 23.62 11.03
C ASN A 422 29.77 24.75 10.04
N GLN A 423 28.60 25.43 10.12
CA GLN A 423 28.27 26.59 9.30
C GLN A 423 28.90 27.90 9.86
N ASP A 424 29.00 28.00 11.19
CA ASP A 424 29.56 29.21 11.84
C ASP A 424 31.05 29.43 11.52
N SER A 425 31.77 28.42 11.04
CA SER A 425 33.24 28.44 10.81
C SER A 425 33.66 28.87 9.41
N GLY A 426 32.76 29.16 8.47
CA GLY A 426 33.22 29.33 7.07
C GLY A 426 32.54 30.40 6.30
N THR A 427 31.54 30.66 5.85
CA THR A 427 30.92 31.66 4.97
C THR A 427 29.58 32.10 5.52
N LYS A 428 29.16 33.33 5.21
CA LYS A 428 27.83 33.81 5.65
C LYS A 428 26.77 32.80 5.31
N ALA A 429 26.17 32.14 6.35
CA ALA A 429 25.08 31.22 6.19
C ALA A 429 23.85 31.97 5.65
N PHE A 430 23.36 31.58 4.49
CA PHE A 430 22.14 32.12 3.90
C PHE A 430 20.99 31.13 4.11
N CYS A 431 19.79 31.67 4.28
CA CYS A 431 18.57 30.89 4.31
C CYS A 431 18.27 30.40 2.88
N ASP A 432 18.76 29.20 2.54
CA ASP A 432 18.59 28.55 1.24
C ASP A 432 18.08 27.09 1.43
N VAL A 433 16.90 26.83 0.91
CA VAL A 433 16.26 25.49 1.00
C VAL A 433 17.02 24.46 0.17
N ALA A 434 17.50 24.82 -1.00
CA ALA A 434 18.21 23.90 -1.89
C ALA A 434 19.51 23.40 -1.24
N LEU A 435 20.19 24.28 -0.49
CA LEU A 435 21.46 23.96 0.15
C LEU A 435 21.26 23.26 1.51
N HIS A 436 20.30 23.71 2.31
CA HIS A 436 20.11 23.29 3.70
C HIS A 436 18.83 22.46 3.91
N GLY A 437 18.24 21.90 2.85
CA GLY A 437 17.00 21.12 2.91
C GLY A 437 16.95 20.07 4.02
N PRO A 438 17.95 19.17 4.16
CA PRO A 438 17.97 18.18 5.24
C PRO A 438 17.99 18.79 6.65
N PHE A 439 18.64 19.95 6.83
CA PHE A 439 18.63 20.69 8.10
C PHE A 439 17.21 21.18 8.42
N TYR A 440 16.54 21.81 7.46
CA TYR A 440 15.18 22.32 7.67
C TYR A 440 14.16 21.19 7.91
N SER A 441 14.27 20.09 7.18
CA SER A 441 13.41 18.91 7.41
C SER A 441 13.64 18.29 8.79
N ALA A 442 14.88 18.26 9.27
CA ALA A 442 15.18 17.82 10.63
C ALA A 442 14.66 18.80 11.70
N CYS A 443 14.76 20.14 11.48
CA CYS A 443 14.13 21.13 12.36
C CYS A 443 12.62 20.91 12.43
N GLN A 444 11.97 20.73 11.30
CA GLN A 444 10.53 20.48 11.25
C GLN A 444 10.14 19.17 11.92
N ALA A 445 10.92 18.11 11.76
CA ALA A 445 10.70 16.84 12.46
C ALA A 445 10.77 17.02 13.98
N VAL A 446 11.74 17.78 14.48
CA VAL A 446 11.87 18.13 15.91
C VAL A 446 10.68 18.96 16.38
N PHE A 447 10.32 20.02 15.67
CA PHE A 447 9.21 20.89 16.05
C PHE A 447 7.88 20.13 16.04
N TYR A 448 7.62 19.33 15.01
CA TYR A 448 6.42 18.52 14.88
C TYR A 448 6.32 17.47 15.99
N THR A 449 7.39 16.74 16.25
CA THR A 449 7.43 15.75 17.35
C THR A 449 7.20 16.42 18.71
N PHE A 450 7.85 17.55 18.96
CA PHE A 450 7.67 18.32 20.20
C PHE A 450 6.21 18.77 20.36
N VAL A 451 5.61 19.35 19.31
CA VAL A 451 4.22 19.81 19.32
C VAL A 451 3.27 18.66 19.66
N PHE A 452 3.44 17.48 19.07
CA PHE A 452 2.59 16.32 19.34
C PHE A 452 2.79 15.71 20.72
N ARG A 453 4.03 15.68 21.22
CA ARG A 453 4.40 14.94 22.43
C ARG A 453 4.60 15.84 23.66
N HIS A 454 4.44 17.16 23.53
CA HIS A 454 4.75 18.11 24.64
C HIS A 454 3.99 17.78 25.93
N ARG A 455 2.69 17.41 25.86
CA ARG A 455 1.91 17.01 27.04
C ARG A 455 2.53 15.80 27.73
N GLN A 456 2.95 14.79 26.96
CA GLN A 456 3.60 13.59 27.49
C GLN A 456 5.00 13.89 28.04
N LEU A 457 5.77 14.77 27.37
CA LEU A 457 7.10 15.20 27.80
C LEU A 457 7.06 15.97 29.13
N LEU A 458 5.95 16.64 29.41
CA LEU A 458 5.70 17.42 30.62
C LEU A 458 4.85 16.68 31.67
N SER A 459 4.30 15.51 31.33
CA SER A 459 3.50 14.71 32.26
C SER A 459 4.35 14.15 33.41
N GLY A 460 3.74 13.94 34.56
CA GLY A 460 4.39 13.43 35.77
C GLY A 460 5.13 14.51 36.54
N ASN A 461 6.39 14.80 36.24
CA ASN A 461 7.17 15.85 36.92
C ASN A 461 7.46 17.02 35.99
N LEU A 462 6.66 18.08 36.09
CA LEU A 462 6.78 19.29 35.28
C LEU A 462 8.20 19.91 35.32
N LYS A 463 8.84 19.94 36.52
CA LYS A 463 10.19 20.51 36.66
C LYS A 463 11.24 19.70 35.90
N GLU A 464 11.13 18.39 35.95
CA GLU A 464 12.04 17.50 35.23
C GLU A 464 11.81 17.59 33.73
N GLY A 465 10.54 17.58 33.28
CA GLY A 465 10.17 17.78 31.88
C GLY A 465 10.68 19.10 31.32
N LEU A 466 10.50 20.20 32.06
CA LEU A 466 11.01 21.52 31.66
C LEU A 466 12.53 21.57 31.62
N ARG A 467 13.22 20.97 32.60
CA ARG A 467 14.69 20.87 32.59
C ARG A 467 15.19 20.10 31.39
N TYR A 468 14.52 19.00 31.03
CA TYR A 468 14.84 18.26 29.81
C TYR A 468 14.66 19.12 28.56
N LEU A 469 13.52 19.80 28.40
CA LEU A 469 13.24 20.66 27.25
C LEU A 469 14.22 21.84 27.15
N GLN A 470 14.60 22.44 28.29
CA GLN A 470 15.63 23.48 28.33
C GLN A 470 17.00 22.96 27.88
N SER A 471 17.35 21.70 28.20
CA SER A 471 18.60 21.09 27.79
C SER A 471 18.73 20.91 26.28
N LEU A 472 17.62 20.83 25.54
CA LEU A 472 17.60 20.75 24.08
C LEU A 472 18.05 22.06 23.40
N ASN A 473 18.03 23.18 24.11
CA ASN A 473 18.47 24.48 23.61
C ASN A 473 17.89 24.85 22.23
N PHE A 474 16.56 24.86 22.14
CA PHE A 474 15.85 25.24 20.92
C PHE A 474 16.15 26.67 20.48
N GLU A 475 16.44 27.57 21.43
CA GLU A 475 16.76 28.98 21.15
C GLU A 475 17.88 29.09 20.12
N ARG A 476 18.96 28.34 20.29
CA ARG A 476 20.08 28.35 19.36
C ARG A 476 19.70 27.96 17.94
N ILE A 477 18.80 26.98 17.80
CA ILE A 477 18.30 26.50 16.49
C ILE A 477 17.45 27.60 15.86
N VAL A 478 16.49 28.14 16.61
CA VAL A 478 15.53 29.14 16.15
C VAL A 478 16.19 30.44 15.77
N MET A 479 17.16 30.92 16.59
CA MET A 479 17.87 32.20 16.39
C MET A 479 19.05 32.11 15.43
N SER A 480 19.29 30.92 14.84
CA SER A 480 20.36 30.74 13.86
C SER A 480 20.14 31.57 12.60
N GLN A 481 21.22 31.89 11.89
CA GLN A 481 21.16 32.64 10.61
C GLN A 481 20.37 31.86 9.52
N LEU A 482 20.28 30.54 9.63
CA LEU A 482 19.49 29.69 8.73
C LEU A 482 17.98 29.90 8.89
N ASN A 483 17.52 30.52 9.99
CA ASN A 483 16.13 30.90 10.24
C ASN A 483 15.09 29.82 9.89
N PRO A 484 15.06 28.65 10.62
CA PRO A 484 14.14 27.57 10.30
C PRO A 484 12.66 27.96 10.43
N LEU A 485 12.31 28.97 11.26
CA LEU A 485 10.93 29.46 11.37
C LEU A 485 10.39 30.11 10.09
N LYS A 486 11.25 30.53 9.17
CA LYS A 486 10.86 31.07 7.87
C LYS A 486 10.54 29.97 6.86
N ILE A 487 11.18 28.82 6.99
CA ILE A 487 11.16 27.74 6.00
C ILE A 487 10.22 26.59 6.40
N CYS A 488 10.20 26.24 7.69
CA CYS A 488 9.31 25.20 8.20
C CYS A 488 7.84 25.57 8.02
N LEU A 489 6.98 24.58 7.99
CA LEU A 489 5.55 24.75 7.74
C LEU A 489 4.92 25.71 8.76
N PRO A 490 4.21 26.77 8.33
CA PRO A 490 3.66 27.79 9.22
C PRO A 490 2.77 27.26 10.33
N SER A 491 1.94 26.22 10.07
CA SER A 491 1.11 25.59 11.08
C SER A 491 1.94 24.97 12.20
N VAL A 492 3.00 24.23 11.86
CA VAL A 492 3.91 23.63 12.85
C VAL A 492 4.66 24.70 13.64
N VAL A 493 5.13 25.74 12.95
CA VAL A 493 5.84 26.88 13.55
C VAL A 493 4.97 27.62 14.54
N ASN A 494 3.70 27.88 14.22
CA ASN A 494 2.77 28.59 15.10
C ASN A 494 2.48 27.82 16.39
N PHE A 495 2.20 26.50 16.30
CA PHE A 495 2.02 25.68 17.47
C PHE A 495 3.29 25.54 18.31
N PHE A 496 4.44 25.38 17.64
CA PHE A 496 5.73 25.36 18.33
C PHE A 496 5.97 26.66 19.10
N ALA A 497 5.76 27.81 18.47
CA ALA A 497 5.92 29.12 19.08
C ALA A 497 4.97 29.31 20.28
N ALA A 498 3.72 28.91 20.14
CA ALA A 498 2.73 29.00 21.20
C ALA A 498 3.13 28.19 22.43
N ILE A 499 3.48 26.89 22.24
CA ILE A 499 3.87 26.00 23.31
C ILE A 499 5.19 26.45 23.97
N THR A 500 6.20 26.81 23.18
CA THR A 500 7.49 27.27 23.73
C THR A 500 7.38 28.58 24.50
N ASN A 501 6.49 29.48 24.07
CA ASN A 501 6.20 30.72 24.81
C ASN A 501 5.50 30.44 26.14
N LYS A 502 4.48 29.56 26.17
CA LYS A 502 3.77 29.17 27.41
C LYS A 502 4.74 28.66 28.49
N TYR A 503 5.71 27.87 28.09
CA TYR A 503 6.68 27.27 29.00
C TYR A 503 8.00 28.03 29.11
N GLN A 504 8.07 29.23 28.52
CA GLN A 504 9.25 30.11 28.54
C GLN A 504 10.55 29.43 28.06
N LEU A 505 10.40 28.59 27.03
CA LEU A 505 11.53 27.87 26.44
C LEU A 505 12.23 28.68 25.36
N VAL A 506 11.45 29.29 24.45
CA VAL A 506 11.93 30.15 23.36
C VAL A 506 10.87 31.18 22.99
N PHE A 507 11.29 32.43 22.71
CA PHE A 507 10.41 33.50 22.26
C PHE A 507 10.50 33.67 20.74
N CYS A 508 9.57 33.09 20.01
CA CYS A 508 9.60 33.02 18.54
C CYS A 508 8.88 34.17 17.84
N TYR A 509 7.95 34.87 18.50
CA TYR A 509 6.99 35.78 17.87
C TYR A 509 7.65 36.96 17.13
N THR A 510 8.65 37.59 17.72
CA THR A 510 9.39 38.72 17.07
C THR A 510 10.05 38.28 15.77
N LEU A 511 10.56 37.04 15.73
CA LEU A 511 11.18 36.49 14.52
C LEU A 511 10.13 36.13 13.47
N ILE A 512 9.02 35.55 13.89
CA ILE A 512 7.89 35.23 13.02
C ILE A 512 7.32 36.49 12.39
N GLU A 513 7.06 37.54 13.18
CA GLU A 513 6.61 38.85 12.66
C GLU A 513 7.60 39.46 11.66
N ARG A 514 8.88 39.40 11.96
CA ARG A 514 9.92 39.88 11.03
C ARG A 514 9.90 39.09 9.72
N ASN A 515 9.75 37.77 9.80
CA ASN A 515 9.65 36.92 8.63
C ASN A 515 8.40 37.26 7.80
N ASN A 516 7.24 37.45 8.44
CA ASN A 516 5.98 37.80 7.78
C ASN A 516 6.07 39.15 7.06
N ARG A 517 6.71 40.15 7.70
CA ARG A 517 6.95 41.47 7.05
C ARG A 517 7.84 41.37 5.80
N GLN A 518 8.79 40.43 5.80
CA GLN A 518 9.68 40.20 4.64
C GLN A 518 9.01 39.37 3.53
N MET A 519 7.94 38.70 3.82
CA MET A 519 7.14 37.89 2.86
C MET A 519 5.99 38.68 2.23
N LEU A 520 5.73 39.94 2.62
CA LEU A 520 4.72 40.76 1.96
C LEU A 520 5.08 40.86 0.47
N PRO A 521 4.19 40.43 -0.44
CA PRO A 521 4.46 40.54 -1.87
C PRO A 521 4.62 42.00 -2.21
N VAL A 522 5.74 42.37 -2.83
CA VAL A 522 5.85 43.63 -3.54
C VAL A 522 4.87 43.52 -4.70
N ILE A 523 3.68 44.09 -4.54
CA ILE A 523 2.71 44.21 -5.62
C ILE A 523 3.34 45.17 -6.64
N ARG A 524 4.08 44.63 -7.59
CA ARG A 524 4.41 45.33 -8.81
C ARG A 524 3.15 45.29 -9.66
N ASN A 525 2.36 46.33 -9.58
CA ASN A 525 1.32 46.63 -10.55
C ASN A 525 1.99 46.93 -11.90
N THR A 526 2.34 45.86 -12.62
CA THR A 526 2.54 45.92 -14.05
C THR A 526 1.40 45.12 -14.65
N ALA A 527 0.64 45.81 -15.50
CA ALA A 527 -0.46 45.23 -16.26
C ALA A 527 0.04 44.02 -17.06
N GLY A 528 -0.27 42.81 -16.60
CA GLY A 528 0.11 41.52 -17.19
C GLY A 528 0.03 40.46 -16.09
N GLY A 529 -1.12 39.81 -16.00
CA GLY A 529 -1.44 38.95 -14.88
C GLY A 529 -0.62 37.66 -14.85
N ASP A 530 0.41 37.63 -14.06
CA ASP A 530 0.95 36.42 -13.44
C ASP A 530 0.80 36.59 -11.93
N SER A 531 -0.22 35.96 -11.35
CA SER A 531 -0.31 35.77 -9.92
C SER A 531 0.81 34.81 -9.51
N VAL A 532 1.92 35.34 -9.01
CA VAL A 532 2.93 34.51 -8.35
C VAL A 532 2.29 33.94 -7.08
N GLN A 533 1.85 32.68 -7.14
CA GLN A 533 1.47 31.93 -5.94
C GLN A 533 2.70 31.87 -5.04
N THR A 534 2.62 32.52 -3.89
CA THR A 534 3.64 32.36 -2.84
C THR A 534 3.59 30.90 -2.39
N CYS A 535 4.66 30.15 -2.63
CA CYS A 535 4.78 28.78 -2.16
C CYS A 535 4.72 28.76 -0.63
N THR A 536 3.64 28.23 -0.07
CA THR A 536 3.42 28.13 1.38
C THR A 536 4.24 27.01 2.03
N ASN A 537 4.79 26.10 1.22
CA ASN A 537 5.61 24.98 1.69
C ASN A 537 6.93 24.91 0.89
N PRO A 538 7.92 25.79 1.20
CA PRO A 538 9.17 25.83 0.45
C PRO A 538 10.04 24.58 0.59
N LEU A 539 9.81 23.74 1.62
CA LEU A 539 10.48 22.45 1.80
C LEU A 539 9.85 21.34 0.99
N ASP A 540 8.68 21.55 0.37
CA ASP A 540 7.87 20.49 -0.20
C ASP A 540 7.67 19.33 0.79
N THR A 541 7.39 19.68 2.05
CA THR A 541 7.31 18.74 3.15
C THR A 541 5.98 18.03 3.18
N PHE A 542 6.01 16.74 3.47
CA PHE A 542 4.83 15.93 3.74
C PHE A 542 5.01 15.18 5.07
N PHE A 543 3.89 14.74 5.65
CA PHE A 543 3.89 13.92 6.85
C PHE A 543 3.41 12.50 6.49
N PRO A 544 4.34 11.55 6.33
CA PRO A 544 4.02 10.22 5.80
C PRO A 544 2.92 9.48 6.57
N PHE A 545 2.84 9.68 7.88
CA PHE A 545 1.85 9.03 8.73
C PHE A 545 0.73 9.99 9.16
N ASP A 546 0.26 10.83 8.26
CA ASP A 546 -0.99 11.55 8.45
C ASP A 546 -2.17 10.57 8.57
N PRO A 547 -3.31 10.95 9.20
CA PRO A 547 -4.39 10.01 9.50
C PRO A 547 -4.80 9.18 8.27
N CYS A 548 -4.91 7.87 8.45
CA CYS A 548 -5.38 6.97 7.42
C CYS A 548 -6.88 7.20 7.17
N VAL A 549 -7.27 7.48 5.92
CA VAL A 549 -8.68 7.71 5.55
C VAL A 549 -9.37 6.47 4.97
N LEU A 550 -8.61 5.39 4.72
CA LEU A 550 -9.11 4.14 4.15
C LEU A 550 -9.86 3.33 5.21
N LYS A 551 -11.12 3.01 4.99
CA LYS A 551 -12.04 2.47 6.01
C LYS A 551 -11.63 1.09 6.57
N ARG A 552 -11.21 0.14 5.70
CA ARG A 552 -10.78 -1.21 6.12
C ARG A 552 -9.39 -1.19 6.76
N SER A 553 -8.45 -0.54 6.10
CA SER A 553 -7.05 -0.45 6.54
C SER A 553 -6.92 0.32 7.85
N LYS A 554 -7.75 1.35 8.05
CA LYS A 554 -7.82 2.16 9.27
C LYS A 554 -8.06 1.30 10.52
N LYS A 555 -8.84 0.22 10.43
CA LYS A 555 -9.12 -0.69 11.54
C LYS A 555 -7.85 -1.34 12.13
N PHE A 556 -6.82 -1.54 11.32
CA PHE A 556 -5.52 -2.04 11.78
C PHE A 556 -4.66 -0.94 12.42
N ILE A 557 -4.86 0.31 11.98
CA ILE A 557 -3.99 1.43 12.33
C ILE A 557 -4.49 2.22 13.53
N ASP A 558 -5.79 2.53 13.63
CA ASP A 558 -6.37 3.37 14.67
C ASP A 558 -6.00 2.97 16.12
N PRO A 559 -5.98 1.68 16.50
CA PRO A 559 -5.59 1.30 17.86
C PRO A 559 -4.15 1.68 18.24
N LEU A 560 -3.29 1.86 17.22
CA LEU A 560 -1.85 2.10 17.33
C LEU A 560 -1.48 3.57 17.13
N TYR A 561 -2.46 4.38 16.73
CA TYR A 561 -2.27 5.71 16.18
C TYR A 561 -2.56 6.79 17.23
N GLN A 562 -1.67 7.78 17.32
CA GLN A 562 -1.85 8.98 18.13
C GLN A 562 -2.59 10.03 17.30
N VAL A 563 -3.86 10.24 17.60
CA VAL A 563 -4.64 11.32 17.01
C VAL A 563 -4.17 12.66 17.61
N TRP A 564 -4.24 13.72 16.80
CA TRP A 564 -4.04 15.06 17.32
C TRP A 564 -5.20 15.44 18.25
N GLU A 565 -4.86 15.82 19.48
CA GLU A 565 -5.82 16.38 20.41
C GLU A 565 -5.82 17.90 20.24
N ASP A 566 -6.90 18.46 19.72
CA ASP A 566 -7.02 19.90 19.56
C ASP A 566 -6.79 20.62 20.89
N MET A 567 -6.08 21.73 20.82
CA MET A 567 -5.94 22.61 21.96
C MET A 567 -7.31 23.25 22.21
N SER A 568 -7.74 23.26 23.47
CA SER A 568 -9.03 23.87 23.81
C SER A 568 -9.06 25.33 23.39
N ALA A 569 -10.26 25.86 23.07
CA ALA A 569 -10.42 27.26 22.72
C ALA A 569 -9.88 28.21 23.82
N GLU A 570 -9.92 27.76 25.08
CA GLU A 570 -9.34 28.47 26.22
C GLU A 570 -7.82 28.49 26.19
N GLU A 571 -7.19 27.33 25.86
CA GLU A 571 -5.74 27.26 25.65
C GLU A 571 -5.29 28.15 24.49
N LEU A 572 -6.01 28.15 23.36
CA LEU A 572 -5.73 29.02 22.21
C LEU A 572 -5.91 30.52 22.55
N GLN A 573 -6.87 30.88 23.41
CA GLN A 573 -7.04 32.26 23.87
C GLN A 573 -5.95 32.68 24.87
N GLU A 574 -5.48 31.77 25.73
CA GLU A 574 -4.32 32.06 26.58
C GLU A 574 -3.06 32.33 25.76
N PHE A 575 -2.87 31.66 24.62
CA PHE A 575 -1.76 31.92 23.70
C PHE A 575 -1.86 33.27 22.95
N LYS A 576 -3.07 33.82 22.81
CA LYS A 576 -3.32 35.10 22.13
C LYS A 576 -3.27 36.30 23.10
N LYS A 577 -3.25 36.09 24.42
CA LYS A 577 -3.14 37.19 25.37
C LYS A 577 -1.72 37.78 25.32
N PRO A 578 -1.55 39.05 24.93
CA PRO A 578 -0.26 39.70 25.08
C PRO A 578 0.08 39.69 26.58
N ILE A 579 1.34 39.37 26.88
CA ILE A 579 1.89 39.50 28.24
C ILE A 579 1.62 40.90 28.70
N LYS A 580 0.73 41.10 29.69
CA LYS A 580 0.61 42.37 30.37
C LYS A 580 1.97 42.62 31.02
N LYS A 581 2.75 43.52 30.44
CA LYS A 581 3.82 44.21 31.16
C LYS A 581 3.14 44.89 32.32
N GLU A 582 3.50 44.56 33.54
CA GLU A 582 3.28 45.45 34.66
C GLU A 582 3.96 46.75 34.29
N VAL A 583 3.12 47.70 33.91
CA VAL A 583 3.57 49.09 33.67
C VAL A 583 3.76 49.67 35.05
N VAL A 584 5.01 49.85 35.40
CA VAL A 584 5.36 50.88 36.38
C VAL A 584 4.92 52.18 35.76
N GLU A 585 3.96 52.83 36.40
CA GLU A 585 3.50 54.18 36.05
C GLU A 585 4.67 55.12 36.09
N ASP A 586 5.09 55.63 34.93
CA ASP A 586 5.75 56.91 34.78
C ASP A 586 4.99 57.69 33.70
N GLU A 587 4.62 58.91 34.13
CA GLU A 587 3.72 59.85 33.48
C GLU A 587 4.30 60.41 32.16
N GLU A 588 3.33 60.74 31.29
CA GLU A 588 3.40 61.74 30.20
C GLU A 588 4.27 61.45 28.98
N ASP A 589 3.60 61.11 27.87
CA ASP A 589 3.58 61.97 26.66
C ASP A 589 2.48 61.54 25.69
N ASP A 590 1.48 62.43 25.59
CA ASP A 590 0.34 62.40 24.70
C ASP A 590 0.77 62.90 23.30
N PHE A 591 0.96 62.01 22.34
CA PHE A 591 0.96 62.43 20.93
C PHE A 591 0.59 61.31 19.96
N LEU A 592 -0.51 61.52 19.23
CA LEU A 592 -1.04 60.81 18.06
C LEU A 592 -2.12 59.71 18.31
N LYS A 593 -3.31 60.19 18.55
CA LYS A 593 -4.53 59.54 18.08
C LYS A 593 -4.59 59.58 16.57
N GLY A 594 -4.57 58.43 15.94
CA GLY A 594 -4.90 58.23 14.52
C GLY A 594 -5.66 56.93 14.35
N GLU A 595 -6.93 57.05 14.06
CA GLU A 595 -7.88 55.99 13.72
C GLU A 595 -7.34 55.13 12.58
N ALA A 596 -7.45 53.82 12.70
CA ALA A 596 -7.94 52.93 11.67
C ALA A 596 -8.16 51.54 12.25
N GLY A 597 -9.43 51.18 12.45
CA GLY A 597 -9.84 49.84 12.77
C GLY A 597 -9.60 48.90 11.60
N ILE A 598 -8.89 47.80 11.87
CA ILE A 598 -8.96 46.60 11.06
C ILE A 598 -9.09 45.45 12.05
N THR A 599 -10.28 44.90 12.11
CA THR A 599 -10.57 43.66 12.79
C THR A 599 -9.85 42.50 12.07
N PRO A 600 -9.05 41.69 12.76
CA PRO A 600 -8.53 40.47 12.16
C PRO A 600 -9.67 39.45 12.13
N SER A 601 -9.98 38.99 10.92
CA SER A 601 -10.85 37.86 10.67
C SER A 601 -10.39 36.62 11.43
N SER A 602 -11.36 35.90 11.97
CA SER A 602 -11.25 34.64 12.66
C SER A 602 -10.35 33.64 11.89
N PHE A 603 -9.24 33.25 12.50
CA PHE A 603 -8.49 32.10 12.07
C PHE A 603 -9.15 30.86 12.69
N ASP A 604 -9.96 30.16 11.90
CA ASP A 604 -10.29 28.77 12.16
C ASP A 604 -9.05 27.93 11.88
N VAL A 605 -8.27 27.68 12.92
CA VAL A 605 -7.11 26.80 12.82
C VAL A 605 -7.56 25.40 13.18
N HIS A 606 -8.24 24.74 12.24
CA HIS A 606 -8.26 23.29 12.24
C HIS A 606 -6.85 22.80 11.90
N PHE A 607 -6.26 22.02 12.77
CA PHE A 607 -5.04 21.27 12.47
C PHE A 607 -5.41 20.09 11.56
N ARG A 608 -5.84 20.40 10.35
CA ARG A 608 -5.75 19.48 9.23
C ARG A 608 -4.29 19.55 8.78
N SER A 609 -3.64 18.42 8.71
CA SER A 609 -2.37 18.36 8.01
C SER A 609 -2.59 19.01 6.65
N PRO A 610 -1.78 19.98 6.24
CA PRO A 610 -1.97 20.60 4.95
C PRO A 610 -1.86 19.50 3.91
N SER A 611 -2.97 19.18 3.26
CA SER A 611 -2.94 18.37 2.06
C SER A 611 -1.96 19.05 1.12
N SER A 612 -0.93 18.35 0.70
CA SER A 612 -0.01 18.78 -0.32
C SER A 612 -0.73 18.81 -1.68
N SER A 613 -1.68 19.72 -1.85
CA SER A 613 -2.25 20.02 -3.14
C SER A 613 -1.39 21.04 -3.87
N VAL A 614 -0.13 20.71 -4.08
CA VAL A 614 0.63 21.30 -5.17
C VAL A 614 0.58 20.30 -6.29
N GLY A 615 -0.19 20.63 -7.33
CA GLY A 615 -0.29 19.81 -8.53
C GLY A 615 1.10 19.39 -8.98
N SER A 616 1.32 18.09 -9.07
CA SER A 616 2.52 17.54 -9.69
C SER A 616 2.70 18.22 -11.05
N PRO A 617 3.90 18.65 -11.43
CA PRO A 617 4.12 19.11 -12.78
C PRO A 617 3.73 18.00 -13.74
N PRO A 618 3.12 18.33 -14.90
CA PRO A 618 2.69 17.32 -15.85
C PRO A 618 3.89 16.44 -16.21
N VAL A 619 3.71 15.13 -16.04
CA VAL A 619 4.67 14.15 -16.50
C VAL A 619 4.82 14.34 -18.01
N LEU A 620 5.94 14.87 -18.44
CA LEU A 620 6.34 14.89 -19.84
C LEU A 620 6.47 13.44 -20.28
N TYR A 621 5.48 12.95 -21.01
CA TYR A 621 5.60 11.75 -21.81
C TYR A 621 6.68 11.98 -22.83
N LEU A 622 7.86 11.42 -22.61
CA LEU A 622 8.82 11.19 -23.68
C LEU A 622 8.26 10.06 -24.54
N PRO A 623 8.09 10.28 -25.85
CA PRO A 623 7.71 9.20 -26.74
C PRO A 623 8.84 8.17 -26.79
N ASP A 624 8.48 6.90 -26.67
CA ASP A 624 9.32 5.74 -26.91
C ASP A 624 10.04 5.89 -28.26
N GLN A 625 11.32 6.20 -28.23
CA GLN A 625 12.20 6.00 -29.36
C GLN A 625 12.85 4.62 -29.19
N SER A 626 12.24 3.65 -29.83
CA SER A 626 12.91 2.38 -30.15
C SER A 626 14.16 2.67 -30.97
N PRO A 627 15.33 2.14 -30.61
CA PRO A 627 16.50 2.25 -31.49
C PRO A 627 16.30 1.33 -32.71
N MET A 628 16.20 1.93 -33.88
CA MET A 628 16.38 1.23 -35.16
C MET A 628 17.81 0.70 -35.19
N ILE A 629 17.93 -0.63 -35.25
CA ILE A 629 19.16 -1.29 -35.56
C ILE A 629 19.39 -1.12 -37.08
N THR A 630 20.29 -0.24 -37.45
CA THR A 630 20.86 -0.19 -38.79
C THR A 630 21.98 -1.22 -38.89
N THR A 631 21.69 -2.29 -39.59
CA THR A 631 22.69 -3.24 -40.08
C THR A 631 23.55 -2.52 -41.11
N ILE A 632 24.84 -2.34 -40.84
CA ILE A 632 25.82 -2.00 -41.86
C ILE A 632 26.58 -3.29 -42.14
N CYS A 633 26.40 -3.79 -43.37
CA CYS A 633 27.32 -4.74 -44.01
C CYS A 633 28.63 -4.00 -44.30
N ASP A 634 29.74 -4.55 -43.82
CA ASP A 634 30.98 -4.87 -44.56
C ASP A 634 31.81 -5.85 -43.73
#